data_8d891076c0021501ec82afd8ad98b3db
#
_entry.id   8d891076c0021501ec82afd8ad98b3db
#
_cell.length_a   1.000
_cell.length_b   1.000
_cell.length_c   1.000
_cell.angle_alpha   90.00
_cell.angle_beta   90.00
_cell.angle_gamma   90.00
#
_symmetry.space_group_name_H-M   'P 1'
#
loop_
_entity.id
_entity.type
_entity.pdbx_description
1 polymer ?
#
loop_
_entity_poly.entity_id
_entity_poly.type
_entity_poly.pdbx_seq_one_letter_code
_entity_poly.pdbx_strand_id
1 'polypeptide(L)'
;MKLAFSTNAFKKYSLVESIKAIADIGYDAIEILCDIPHAYPPSFTGKKIQTVRELISKFNIQISNLNAFTLYAITDLYHPSWIENNEHLRELRIQHTINCIQLAKKIGSKNLSTEPGGPVDRNSSNYVRKLKLFIDGLARAALIAEEEEVMLLVEPEPNLLLENSRQFLNFIKDVNSDSVRLNFDIGHFYCVREDPVKMIYELSDYIEHFHLADIADNRIHNHLIPGQGAIDFQSVFKAIDKIGYKGFVTVELYPYQDNPVYAAKTAYKYLKDIIV
;
A
#
# COMPACT_ATOMS: atom_id res chain seq x y z
N MET A 1 -6.86 8.49 -14.59
CA MET A 1 -6.36 8.10 -13.26
C MET A 1 -6.38 9.29 -12.30
N LYS A 2 -6.27 9.08 -10.99
CA LYS A 2 -6.31 10.13 -9.95
C LYS A 2 -5.09 10.04 -9.07
N LEU A 3 -4.56 11.18 -8.60
CA LEU A 3 -3.43 11.22 -7.68
C LEU A 3 -3.89 11.16 -6.22
N ALA A 4 -3.23 10.30 -5.44
CA ALA A 4 -3.36 10.23 -4.00
C ALA A 4 -2.01 10.40 -3.30
N PHE A 5 -2.03 10.65 -1.99
CA PHE A 5 -0.84 10.72 -1.16
C PHE A 5 -1.04 9.92 0.12
N SER A 6 -0.01 9.14 0.52
CA SER A 6 -0.07 8.31 1.72
C SER A 6 0.22 9.11 3.00
N THR A 7 -0.60 8.90 4.02
CA THR A 7 -0.37 9.50 5.34
C THR A 7 0.80 8.89 6.10
N ASN A 8 1.44 7.84 5.59
CA ASN A 8 2.61 7.24 6.24
C ASN A 8 3.84 8.17 6.29
N ALA A 9 3.88 9.20 5.42
CA ALA A 9 4.83 10.30 5.54
C ALA A 9 4.50 11.29 6.67
N PHE A 10 3.25 11.34 7.13
CA PHE A 10 2.73 12.31 8.10
C PHE A 10 2.70 11.78 9.54
N LYS A 11 3.55 10.81 9.91
CA LYS A 11 3.50 10.20 11.26
C LYS A 11 3.74 11.17 12.44
N LYS A 12 4.25 12.37 12.18
CA LYS A 12 4.39 13.45 13.19
C LYS A 12 3.18 14.39 13.26
N TYR A 13 2.16 14.15 12.46
CA TYR A 13 0.92 14.92 12.37
C TYR A 13 -0.27 14.05 12.79
N SER A 14 -1.33 14.67 13.28
CA SER A 14 -2.61 13.96 13.44
C SER A 14 -3.20 13.61 12.06
N LEU A 15 -4.06 12.60 12.00
CA LEU A 15 -4.75 12.24 10.76
C LEU A 15 -5.58 13.41 10.20
N VAL A 16 -6.18 14.23 11.07
CA VAL A 16 -6.96 15.43 10.69
C VAL A 16 -6.07 16.45 9.98
N GLU A 17 -4.89 16.72 10.51
CA GLU A 17 -3.91 17.66 9.90
C GLU A 17 -3.39 17.09 8.58
N SER A 18 -3.14 15.78 8.51
CA SER A 18 -2.69 15.09 7.29
C SER A 18 -3.72 15.21 6.17
N ILE A 19 -5.00 14.92 6.46
CA ILE A 19 -6.09 15.05 5.49
C ILE A 19 -6.17 16.48 4.95
N LYS A 20 -6.14 17.48 5.84
CA LYS A 20 -6.18 18.90 5.43
C LYS A 20 -5.00 19.27 4.55
N ALA A 21 -3.78 18.93 4.96
CA ALA A 21 -2.57 19.26 4.21
C ALA A 21 -2.56 18.64 2.80
N ILE A 22 -2.96 17.36 2.67
CA ILE A 22 -3.01 16.66 1.40
C ILE A 22 -4.09 17.25 0.48
N ALA A 23 -5.28 17.54 1.03
CA ALA A 23 -6.36 18.18 0.29
C ALA A 23 -6.01 19.59 -0.19
N ASP A 24 -5.40 20.41 0.68
CA ASP A 24 -4.98 21.79 0.37
C ASP A 24 -3.88 21.85 -0.69
N ILE A 25 -3.09 20.78 -0.87
CA ILE A 25 -2.10 20.67 -1.95
C ILE A 25 -2.78 20.42 -3.31
N GLY A 26 -3.94 19.76 -3.33
CA GLY A 26 -4.72 19.47 -4.52
C GLY A 26 -4.77 18.00 -4.95
N TYR A 27 -4.37 17.07 -4.10
CA TYR A 27 -4.54 15.64 -4.37
C TYR A 27 -6.03 15.25 -4.43
N ASP A 28 -6.36 14.31 -5.32
CA ASP A 28 -7.72 13.80 -5.50
C ASP A 28 -8.15 12.87 -4.37
N ALA A 29 -7.16 12.19 -3.75
CA ALA A 29 -7.40 11.18 -2.74
C ALA A 29 -6.26 11.08 -1.71
N ILE A 30 -6.56 10.37 -0.63
CA ILE A 30 -5.64 10.09 0.47
C ILE A 30 -5.60 8.58 0.72
N GLU A 31 -4.40 8.06 0.96
CA GLU A 31 -4.21 6.76 1.59
C GLU A 31 -4.02 6.94 3.09
N ILE A 32 -4.69 6.12 3.89
CA ILE A 32 -4.66 6.22 5.35
C ILE A 32 -3.88 5.06 5.96
N LEU A 33 -2.83 5.36 6.72
CA LEU A 33 -2.08 4.39 7.50
C LEU A 33 -2.98 3.77 8.60
N CYS A 34 -3.17 2.46 8.56
CA CYS A 34 -3.96 1.69 9.54
C CYS A 34 -3.17 1.27 10.78
N ASP A 35 -2.29 2.14 11.22
CA ASP A 35 -1.44 1.96 12.40
C ASP A 35 -1.35 3.28 13.18
N ILE A 36 -0.62 3.28 14.29
CA ILE A 36 -0.30 4.51 15.01
C ILE A 36 0.60 5.41 14.15
N PRO A 37 0.41 6.74 14.22
CA PRO A 37 -0.53 7.47 15.08
C PRO A 37 -1.91 7.69 14.44
N HIS A 38 -2.22 7.13 13.27
CA HIS A 38 -3.40 7.48 12.49
C HIS A 38 -4.61 6.60 12.79
N ALA A 39 -4.82 5.53 12.01
CA ALA A 39 -6.06 4.78 12.02
C ALA A 39 -5.88 3.34 12.57
N TYR A 40 -5.14 3.17 13.68
CA TYR A 40 -5.00 1.87 14.34
C TYR A 40 -6.38 1.38 14.83
N PRO A 41 -6.94 0.27 14.27
CA PRO A 41 -8.34 -0.10 14.45
C PRO A 41 -8.80 -0.22 15.91
N PRO A 42 -8.03 -0.84 16.86
CA PRO A 42 -8.46 -0.95 18.25
C PRO A 42 -8.71 0.39 18.94
N SER A 43 -8.05 1.45 18.51
CA SER A 43 -8.22 2.81 19.07
C SER A 43 -8.95 3.77 18.13
N PHE A 44 -9.37 3.32 16.95
CA PHE A 44 -9.98 4.16 15.92
C PHE A 44 -11.46 3.83 15.75
N THR A 45 -12.28 4.37 16.64
CA THR A 45 -13.70 4.02 16.77
C THR A 45 -14.62 5.24 16.67
N GLY A 46 -15.90 5.00 16.51
CA GLY A 46 -16.99 5.96 16.69
C GLY A 46 -16.71 7.36 16.16
N LYS A 47 -16.39 8.29 17.06
CA LYS A 47 -16.17 9.70 16.75
C LYS A 47 -15.02 9.94 15.75
N LYS A 48 -13.93 9.16 15.82
CA LYS A 48 -12.81 9.31 14.89
C LYS A 48 -13.22 8.92 13.47
N ILE A 49 -13.97 7.83 13.30
CA ILE A 49 -14.54 7.39 12.02
C ILE A 49 -15.41 8.50 11.43
N GLN A 50 -16.33 9.03 12.25
CA GLN A 50 -17.24 10.10 11.82
C GLN A 50 -16.45 11.36 11.40
N THR A 51 -15.45 11.78 12.19
CA THR A 51 -14.59 12.91 11.84
C THR A 51 -13.89 12.74 10.50
N VAL A 52 -13.35 11.55 10.20
CA VAL A 52 -12.71 11.28 8.90
C VAL A 52 -13.73 11.40 7.77
N ARG A 53 -14.91 10.77 7.90
CA ARG A 53 -15.97 10.87 6.88
C ARG A 53 -16.40 12.32 6.61
N GLU A 54 -16.54 13.13 7.65
CA GLU A 54 -16.89 14.55 7.53
C GLU A 54 -15.79 15.34 6.83
N LEU A 55 -14.51 15.09 7.13
CA LEU A 55 -13.38 15.74 6.48
C LEU A 55 -13.26 15.36 5.00
N ILE A 56 -13.38 14.07 4.67
CA ILE A 56 -13.39 13.56 3.30
C ILE A 56 -14.48 14.25 2.48
N SER A 57 -15.69 14.33 3.03
CA SER A 57 -16.80 15.03 2.39
C SER A 57 -16.55 16.55 2.28
N LYS A 58 -16.09 17.18 3.36
CA LYS A 58 -15.84 18.63 3.40
C LYS A 58 -14.79 19.11 2.40
N PHE A 59 -13.70 18.35 2.24
CA PHE A 59 -12.61 18.68 1.31
C PHE A 59 -12.84 18.10 -0.10
N ASN A 60 -13.93 17.37 -0.32
CA ASN A 60 -14.22 16.67 -1.57
C ASN A 60 -13.04 15.83 -2.06
N ILE A 61 -12.36 15.15 -1.13
CA ILE A 61 -11.26 14.22 -1.37
C ILE A 61 -11.77 12.79 -1.24
N GLN A 62 -11.13 11.82 -1.92
CA GLN A 62 -11.50 10.40 -1.81
C GLN A 62 -10.51 9.63 -0.92
N ILE A 63 -10.87 8.42 -0.52
CA ILE A 63 -9.91 7.47 0.08
C ILE A 63 -9.47 6.51 -1.01
N SER A 64 -8.18 6.50 -1.33
CA SER A 64 -7.61 5.62 -2.36
C SER A 64 -7.41 4.21 -1.86
N ASN A 65 -6.93 4.09 -0.62
CA ASN A 65 -6.56 2.84 0.02
C ASN A 65 -6.45 3.03 1.53
N LEU A 66 -6.57 1.94 2.28
CA LEU A 66 -6.03 1.82 3.62
C LEU A 66 -4.73 1.02 3.59
N ASN A 67 -3.69 1.50 4.26
CA ASN A 67 -2.40 0.82 4.32
C ASN A 67 -2.23 0.11 5.68
N ALA A 68 -2.33 -1.23 5.68
CA ALA A 68 -2.14 -2.09 6.85
C ALA A 68 -0.77 -2.79 6.84
N PHE A 69 0.21 -2.20 6.17
CA PHE A 69 1.56 -2.77 6.07
C PHE A 69 2.24 -2.87 7.44
N THR A 70 2.32 -1.75 8.16
CA THR A 70 3.01 -1.69 9.44
C THR A 70 2.13 -2.11 10.62
N LEU A 71 2.77 -2.45 11.75
CA LEU A 71 2.09 -2.71 13.03
C LEU A 71 2.93 -2.22 14.22
N TYR A 72 3.39 -0.96 14.12
CA TYR A 72 4.14 -0.29 15.19
C TYR A 72 3.40 -0.20 16.53
N ALA A 73 2.07 -0.26 16.49
CA ALA A 73 1.26 -0.32 17.71
C ALA A 73 1.57 -1.55 18.57
N ILE A 74 2.20 -2.59 18.01
CA ILE A 74 2.56 -3.82 18.72
C ILE A 74 4.07 -4.00 18.82
N THR A 75 4.82 -3.91 17.68
CA THR A 75 6.28 -4.11 17.69
C THR A 75 7.01 -3.13 16.77
N ASP A 76 7.27 -3.48 15.51
CA ASP A 76 8.09 -2.72 14.58
C ASP A 76 7.52 -2.70 13.14
N LEU A 77 8.33 -2.30 12.16
CA LEU A 77 7.95 -2.17 10.76
C LEU A 77 7.38 -3.46 10.18
N TYR A 78 8.03 -4.61 10.42
CA TYR A 78 7.72 -5.88 9.79
C TYR A 78 7.06 -6.89 10.71
N HIS A 79 7.10 -6.66 12.03
CA HIS A 79 6.60 -7.61 13.01
C HIS A 79 5.43 -7.03 13.83
N PRO A 80 4.47 -7.85 14.26
CA PRO A 80 4.29 -9.25 13.85
C PRO A 80 3.95 -9.36 12.37
N SER A 81 4.55 -10.37 11.71
CA SER A 81 4.39 -10.67 10.29
C SER A 81 3.44 -11.85 10.08
N TRP A 82 2.94 -12.03 8.86
CA TRP A 82 2.18 -13.19 8.43
C TRP A 82 2.92 -14.53 8.60
N ILE A 83 4.25 -14.50 8.62
CA ILE A 83 5.11 -15.66 8.56
C ILE A 83 5.88 -15.93 9.84
N GLU A 84 5.42 -15.35 10.95
CA GLU A 84 6.00 -15.63 12.28
C GLU A 84 6.02 -17.13 12.60
N ASN A 85 7.09 -17.60 13.23
CA ASN A 85 7.11 -18.95 13.76
C ASN A 85 6.16 -19.13 14.94
N ASN A 86 5.99 -18.07 15.74
CA ASN A 86 5.05 -18.02 16.85
C ASN A 86 3.64 -17.80 16.32
N GLU A 87 2.73 -18.77 16.59
CA GLU A 87 1.35 -18.72 16.13
C GLU A 87 0.57 -17.52 16.70
N HIS A 88 0.79 -17.17 17.95
CA HIS A 88 0.14 -16.03 18.57
C HIS A 88 0.50 -14.72 17.85
N LEU A 89 1.75 -14.52 17.47
CA LEU A 89 2.18 -13.33 16.73
C LEU A 89 1.59 -13.32 15.32
N ARG A 90 1.52 -14.48 14.63
CA ARG A 90 0.81 -14.55 13.33
C ARG A 90 -0.66 -14.18 13.47
N GLU A 91 -1.32 -14.67 14.53
CA GLU A 91 -2.73 -14.37 14.77
C GLU A 91 -2.96 -12.88 15.00
N LEU A 92 -2.04 -12.18 15.69
CA LEU A 92 -2.11 -10.71 15.82
C LEU A 92 -2.07 -10.01 14.46
N ARG A 93 -1.22 -10.45 13.52
CA ARG A 93 -1.17 -9.91 12.15
C ARG A 93 -2.47 -10.17 11.39
N ILE A 94 -2.97 -11.40 11.41
CA ILE A 94 -4.21 -11.79 10.74
C ILE A 94 -5.37 -10.95 11.29
N GLN A 95 -5.49 -10.86 12.62
CA GLN A 95 -6.57 -10.12 13.26
C GLN A 95 -6.47 -8.61 13.01
N HIS A 96 -5.26 -8.05 12.97
CA HIS A 96 -5.04 -6.65 12.58
C HIS A 96 -5.58 -6.39 11.17
N THR A 97 -5.22 -7.23 10.20
CA THR A 97 -5.69 -7.08 8.81
C THR A 97 -7.21 -7.20 8.72
N ILE A 98 -7.83 -8.17 9.41
CA ILE A 98 -9.29 -8.31 9.48
C ILE A 98 -9.93 -7.04 10.07
N ASN A 99 -9.39 -6.50 11.15
CA ASN A 99 -9.90 -5.27 11.75
C ASN A 99 -9.75 -4.07 10.81
N CYS A 100 -8.69 -4.02 10.01
CA CYS A 100 -8.48 -2.98 8.99
C CYS A 100 -9.48 -3.11 7.84
N ILE A 101 -9.82 -4.33 7.39
CA ILE A 101 -10.87 -4.57 6.39
C ILE A 101 -12.22 -4.03 6.89
N GLN A 102 -12.59 -4.36 8.12
CA GLN A 102 -13.82 -3.86 8.73
C GLN A 102 -13.81 -2.33 8.90
N LEU A 103 -12.64 -1.74 9.18
CA LEU A 103 -12.49 -0.29 9.23
C LEU A 103 -12.63 0.32 7.83
N ALA A 104 -12.05 -0.30 6.79
CA ALA A 104 -12.17 0.15 5.40
C ALA A 104 -13.64 0.30 5.00
N LYS A 105 -14.46 -0.71 5.23
CA LYS A 105 -15.92 -0.63 5.01
C LYS A 105 -16.57 0.54 5.75
N LYS A 106 -16.22 0.72 7.04
CA LYS A 106 -16.81 1.78 7.88
C LYS A 106 -16.46 3.18 7.43
N ILE A 107 -15.27 3.42 6.88
CA ILE A 107 -14.86 4.76 6.41
C ILE A 107 -15.07 4.98 4.92
N GLY A 108 -15.45 3.94 4.16
CA GLY A 108 -15.77 4.01 2.74
C GLY A 108 -14.55 3.80 1.83
N SER A 109 -13.49 3.14 2.29
CA SER A 109 -12.42 2.64 1.42
C SER A 109 -12.81 1.32 0.78
N LYS A 110 -12.49 1.16 -0.50
CA LYS A 110 -12.69 -0.09 -1.22
C LYS A 110 -11.47 -1.00 -1.20
N ASN A 111 -10.31 -0.46 -0.83
CA ASN A 111 -9.03 -1.14 -0.89
C ASN A 111 -8.35 -1.14 0.47
N LEU A 112 -7.65 -2.22 0.77
CA LEU A 112 -6.73 -2.37 1.89
C LEU A 112 -5.46 -3.06 1.41
N SER A 113 -4.28 -2.43 1.54
CA SER A 113 -3.00 -3.07 1.24
C SER A 113 -2.35 -3.67 2.48
N THR A 114 -1.59 -4.75 2.27
CA THR A 114 -0.81 -5.44 3.30
C THR A 114 0.54 -5.88 2.77
N GLU A 115 1.49 -6.08 3.68
CA GLU A 115 2.80 -6.66 3.39
C GLU A 115 2.69 -8.14 3.00
N PRO A 116 3.66 -8.70 2.24
CA PRO A 116 3.64 -10.11 1.83
C PRO A 116 4.34 -11.06 2.82
N GLY A 117 4.71 -10.57 4.01
CA GLY A 117 5.50 -11.33 4.99
C GLY A 117 7.01 -11.17 4.81
N GLY A 118 7.72 -11.00 5.90
CA GLY A 118 9.18 -10.90 5.86
C GLY A 118 9.80 -10.14 7.02
N PRO A 119 11.08 -9.82 6.96
CA PRO A 119 12.05 -10.22 5.92
C PRO A 119 12.35 -11.73 5.87
N VAL A 120 12.79 -12.23 4.72
CA VAL A 120 13.02 -13.66 4.49
C VAL A 120 14.40 -13.92 3.89
N ASP A 121 15.13 -14.85 4.48
CA ASP A 121 16.25 -15.50 3.79
C ASP A 121 15.70 -16.55 2.81
N ARG A 122 15.85 -16.30 1.52
CA ARG A 122 15.35 -17.16 0.44
C ARG A 122 16.11 -18.45 0.23
N ASN A 123 17.34 -18.51 0.69
CA ASN A 123 18.15 -19.73 0.67
C ASN A 123 17.73 -20.67 1.81
N SER A 124 16.85 -20.23 2.68
CA SER A 124 16.31 -21.00 3.78
C SER A 124 15.41 -22.12 3.27
N SER A 125 15.62 -23.34 3.73
CA SER A 125 14.74 -24.50 3.52
C SER A 125 13.28 -24.26 3.98
N ASN A 126 13.02 -23.15 4.64
CA ASN A 126 11.72 -22.81 5.21
C ASN A 126 10.85 -21.93 4.28
N TYR A 127 11.32 -21.53 3.09
CA TYR A 127 10.56 -20.64 2.21
C TYR A 127 9.17 -21.16 1.87
N VAL A 128 9.08 -22.43 1.42
CA VAL A 128 7.79 -23.07 1.07
C VAL A 128 6.82 -23.10 2.26
N ARG A 129 7.35 -23.42 3.46
CA ARG A 129 6.55 -23.39 4.69
C ARG A 129 6.04 -21.97 5.00
N LYS A 130 6.89 -20.97 4.86
CA LYS A 130 6.52 -19.56 5.09
C LYS A 130 5.48 -19.08 4.10
N LEU A 131 5.63 -19.44 2.82
CA LEU A 131 4.63 -19.14 1.79
C LEU A 131 3.28 -19.74 2.14
N LYS A 132 3.26 -21.02 2.59
CA LYS A 132 2.02 -21.67 3.05
C LYS A 132 1.40 -20.92 4.25
N LEU A 133 2.19 -20.53 5.25
CA LEU A 133 1.68 -19.76 6.40
C LEU A 133 1.03 -18.44 5.96
N PHE A 134 1.64 -17.75 5.00
CA PHE A 134 1.09 -16.52 4.43
C PHE A 134 -0.23 -16.78 3.72
N ILE A 135 -0.28 -17.77 2.80
CA ILE A 135 -1.49 -18.12 2.05
C ILE A 135 -2.63 -18.51 3.00
N ASP A 136 -2.35 -19.39 3.98
CA ASP A 136 -3.36 -19.85 4.95
C ASP A 136 -3.92 -18.69 5.80
N GLY A 137 -3.05 -17.76 6.23
CA GLY A 137 -3.48 -16.58 6.99
C GLY A 137 -4.24 -15.57 6.14
N LEU A 138 -3.75 -15.31 4.92
CA LEU A 138 -4.38 -14.38 3.99
C LEU A 138 -5.75 -14.87 3.54
N ALA A 139 -5.92 -16.17 3.30
CA ALA A 139 -7.22 -16.75 2.92
C ALA A 139 -8.31 -16.46 3.98
N ARG A 140 -7.95 -16.48 5.26
CA ARG A 140 -8.88 -16.11 6.35
C ARG A 140 -9.28 -14.65 6.29
N ALA A 141 -8.34 -13.76 6.01
CA ALA A 141 -8.63 -12.33 5.85
C ALA A 141 -9.42 -12.05 4.56
N ALA A 142 -9.15 -12.80 3.48
CA ALA A 142 -9.84 -12.68 2.20
C ALA A 142 -11.33 -13.01 2.29
N LEU A 143 -11.73 -13.98 3.11
CA LEU A 143 -13.15 -14.28 3.37
C LEU A 143 -13.87 -13.05 3.95
N ILE A 144 -13.25 -12.36 4.91
CA ILE A 144 -13.82 -11.14 5.49
C ILE A 144 -13.80 -9.99 4.47
N ALA A 145 -12.77 -9.90 3.64
CA ALA A 145 -12.69 -8.91 2.57
C ALA A 145 -13.83 -9.07 1.56
N GLU A 146 -14.16 -10.30 1.19
CA GLU A 146 -15.29 -10.62 0.33
C GLU A 146 -16.63 -10.23 0.97
N GLU A 147 -16.85 -10.60 2.25
CA GLU A 147 -18.07 -10.24 3.00
C GLU A 147 -18.26 -8.72 3.13
N GLU A 148 -17.17 -7.97 3.32
CA GLU A 148 -17.20 -6.52 3.48
C GLU A 148 -17.11 -5.75 2.14
N GLU A 149 -16.97 -6.45 1.01
CA GLU A 149 -16.78 -5.86 -0.33
C GLU A 149 -15.56 -4.94 -0.40
N VAL A 150 -14.45 -5.36 0.21
CA VAL A 150 -13.15 -4.66 0.22
C VAL A 150 -12.12 -5.51 -0.50
N MET A 151 -11.32 -4.92 -1.39
CA MET A 151 -10.19 -5.60 -2.02
C MET A 151 -9.00 -5.64 -1.05
N LEU A 152 -8.46 -6.83 -0.82
CA LEU A 152 -7.25 -7.05 -0.04
C LEU A 152 -6.06 -7.12 -0.99
N LEU A 153 -5.19 -6.12 -0.93
CA LEU A 153 -4.11 -5.94 -1.87
C LEU A 153 -2.79 -6.39 -1.26
N VAL A 154 -2.11 -7.30 -1.93
CA VAL A 154 -0.75 -7.72 -1.55
C VAL A 154 0.25 -6.88 -2.32
N GLU A 155 1.24 -6.34 -1.61
CA GLU A 155 2.29 -5.48 -2.16
C GLU A 155 3.65 -6.19 -2.13
N PRO A 156 4.12 -6.75 -3.26
CA PRO A 156 5.48 -7.29 -3.34
C PRO A 156 6.52 -6.22 -3.01
N GLU A 157 7.48 -6.55 -2.13
CA GLU A 157 8.52 -5.63 -1.69
C GLU A 157 9.90 -6.29 -1.64
N PRO A 158 10.97 -5.59 -2.02
CA PRO A 158 12.34 -6.11 -1.94
C PRO A 158 12.69 -6.69 -0.57
N ASN A 159 13.28 -7.88 -0.56
CA ASN A 159 13.67 -8.67 0.62
C ASN A 159 12.53 -9.27 1.45
N LEU A 160 11.28 -9.11 1.05
CA LEU A 160 10.15 -9.79 1.68
C LEU A 160 9.83 -11.14 0.99
N LEU A 161 8.82 -11.86 1.47
CA LEU A 161 8.45 -13.19 0.97
C LEU A 161 8.12 -13.19 -0.52
N LEU A 162 7.39 -12.15 -0.97
CA LEU A 162 7.15 -11.86 -2.37
C LEU A 162 7.81 -10.54 -2.72
N GLU A 163 8.69 -10.52 -3.74
CA GLU A 163 9.38 -9.29 -4.13
C GLU A 163 9.31 -8.99 -5.64
N ASN A 164 8.89 -9.95 -6.47
CA ASN A 164 8.89 -9.80 -7.90
C ASN A 164 7.63 -10.39 -8.57
N SER A 165 7.46 -10.06 -9.85
CA SER A 165 6.31 -10.45 -10.65
C SER A 165 6.07 -11.96 -10.68
N ARG A 166 7.13 -12.75 -10.88
CA ARG A 166 7.03 -14.21 -10.96
C ARG A 166 6.57 -14.84 -9.65
N GLN A 167 7.07 -14.33 -8.52
CA GLN A 167 6.63 -14.82 -7.20
C GLN A 167 5.18 -14.46 -6.95
N PHE A 168 4.77 -13.23 -7.28
CA PHE A 168 3.37 -12.82 -7.18
C PHE A 168 2.45 -13.68 -8.07
N LEU A 169 2.80 -13.90 -9.33
CA LEU A 169 1.98 -14.72 -10.24
C LEU A 169 1.84 -16.18 -9.81
N ASN A 170 2.85 -16.74 -9.15
CA ASN A 170 2.74 -18.07 -8.58
C ASN A 170 1.84 -18.06 -7.32
N PHE A 171 2.05 -17.10 -6.45
CA PHE A 171 1.28 -16.93 -5.22
C PHE A 171 -0.22 -16.74 -5.49
N ILE A 172 -0.58 -15.83 -6.41
CA ILE A 172 -2.00 -15.47 -6.62
C ILE A 172 -2.84 -16.64 -7.15
N LYS A 173 -2.21 -17.61 -7.86
CA LYS A 173 -2.86 -18.85 -8.30
C LYS A 173 -3.24 -19.75 -7.14
N ASP A 174 -2.43 -19.73 -6.07
CA ASP A 174 -2.63 -20.60 -4.91
C ASP A 174 -3.64 -19.97 -3.91
N VAL A 175 -3.81 -18.65 -3.94
CA VAL A 175 -4.76 -17.94 -3.04
C VAL A 175 -6.21 -18.21 -3.40
N ASN A 176 -6.52 -18.34 -4.69
CA ASN A 176 -7.87 -18.68 -5.22
C ASN A 176 -9.00 -17.81 -4.61
N SER A 177 -8.82 -16.48 -4.57
CA SER A 177 -9.82 -15.52 -4.12
C SER A 177 -9.88 -14.31 -5.03
N ASP A 178 -11.08 -13.94 -5.46
CA ASP A 178 -11.33 -12.76 -6.28
C ASP A 178 -11.19 -11.45 -5.50
N SER A 179 -11.21 -11.50 -4.17
CA SER A 179 -11.01 -10.34 -3.29
C SER A 179 -9.53 -10.03 -3.04
N VAL A 180 -8.58 -10.87 -3.51
CA VAL A 180 -7.14 -10.62 -3.38
C VAL A 180 -6.59 -10.12 -4.71
N ARG A 181 -5.91 -8.97 -4.68
CA ARG A 181 -5.36 -8.29 -5.86
C ARG A 181 -3.96 -7.74 -5.55
N LEU A 182 -3.39 -7.07 -6.52
CA LEU A 182 -2.05 -6.48 -6.46
C LEU A 182 -2.13 -4.99 -6.08
N ASN A 183 -1.40 -4.59 -5.05
CA ASN A 183 -0.89 -3.24 -4.92
C ASN A 183 0.45 -3.18 -5.66
N PHE A 184 0.47 -2.50 -6.80
CA PHE A 184 1.66 -2.42 -7.65
C PHE A 184 2.51 -1.22 -7.23
N ASP A 185 3.59 -1.45 -6.45
CA ASP A 185 4.58 -0.39 -6.20
C ASP A 185 5.60 -0.32 -7.35
N ILE A 186 5.61 0.81 -8.05
CA ILE A 186 6.47 1.08 -9.20
C ILE A 186 7.96 1.02 -8.81
N GLY A 187 8.28 1.57 -7.63
CA GLY A 187 9.64 1.60 -7.09
C GLY A 187 10.15 0.22 -6.72
N HIS A 188 9.29 -0.63 -6.14
CA HIS A 188 9.66 -1.99 -5.73
C HIS A 188 10.07 -2.86 -6.92
N PHE A 189 9.28 -2.87 -8.00
CA PHE A 189 9.64 -3.59 -9.23
C PHE A 189 10.93 -3.04 -9.85
N TYR A 190 11.14 -1.72 -9.81
CA TYR A 190 12.41 -1.14 -10.25
C TYR A 190 13.59 -1.59 -9.40
N CYS A 191 13.45 -1.67 -8.07
CA CYS A 191 14.49 -2.14 -7.16
C CYS A 191 14.94 -3.57 -7.46
N VAL A 192 14.02 -4.48 -7.77
CA VAL A 192 14.32 -5.89 -8.09
C VAL A 192 14.74 -6.11 -9.54
N ARG A 193 15.08 -5.04 -10.27
CA ARG A 193 15.56 -5.05 -11.65
C ARG A 193 14.54 -5.52 -12.68
N GLU A 194 13.28 -5.46 -12.37
CA GLU A 194 12.21 -5.58 -13.34
C GLU A 194 11.90 -4.20 -13.96
N ASP A 195 11.47 -4.18 -15.22
CA ASP A 195 11.02 -2.97 -15.88
C ASP A 195 9.58 -2.69 -15.49
N PRO A 196 9.27 -1.60 -14.74
CA PRO A 196 7.92 -1.33 -14.29
C PRO A 196 6.91 -1.21 -15.44
N VAL A 197 7.31 -0.64 -16.58
CA VAL A 197 6.44 -0.51 -17.77
C VAL A 197 6.03 -1.88 -18.29
N LYS A 198 6.98 -2.80 -18.40
CA LYS A 198 6.70 -4.18 -18.83
C LYS A 198 5.82 -4.91 -17.82
N MET A 199 6.11 -4.76 -16.53
CA MET A 199 5.34 -5.42 -15.46
C MET A 199 3.90 -4.90 -15.36
N ILE A 200 3.65 -3.63 -15.65
CA ILE A 200 2.29 -3.07 -15.73
C ILE A 200 1.45 -3.83 -16.76
N TYR A 201 2.00 -4.12 -17.95
CA TYR A 201 1.28 -4.91 -18.95
C TYR A 201 1.10 -6.38 -18.54
N GLU A 202 2.15 -7.00 -17.99
CA GLU A 202 2.12 -8.42 -17.60
C GLU A 202 1.18 -8.71 -16.43
N LEU A 203 1.02 -7.76 -15.50
CA LEU A 203 0.22 -7.91 -14.28
C LEU A 203 -1.13 -7.18 -14.34
N SER A 204 -1.49 -6.60 -15.49
CA SER A 204 -2.67 -5.74 -15.65
C SER A 204 -3.97 -6.31 -15.09
N ASP A 205 -4.18 -7.63 -15.20
CA ASP A 205 -5.39 -8.31 -14.73
C ASP A 205 -5.50 -8.38 -13.19
N TYR A 206 -4.40 -8.11 -12.48
CA TYR A 206 -4.33 -8.21 -11.03
C TYR A 206 -4.21 -6.85 -10.34
N ILE A 207 -3.84 -5.78 -11.07
CA ILE A 207 -3.56 -4.47 -10.49
C ILE A 207 -4.86 -3.77 -10.10
N GLU A 208 -5.03 -3.49 -8.81
CA GLU A 208 -6.16 -2.73 -8.27
C GLU A 208 -5.74 -1.36 -7.73
N HIS A 209 -4.47 -1.19 -7.37
CA HIS A 209 -3.92 0.05 -6.84
C HIS A 209 -2.44 0.20 -7.19
N PHE A 210 -1.97 1.44 -7.30
CA PHE A 210 -0.56 1.75 -7.51
C PHE A 210 0.02 2.53 -6.35
N HIS A 211 1.19 2.10 -5.87
CA HIS A 211 2.12 2.96 -5.13
C HIS A 211 3.19 3.54 -6.05
N LEU A 212 3.64 4.74 -5.73
CA LEU A 212 4.60 5.48 -6.51
C LEU A 212 5.59 6.19 -5.60
N ALA A 213 6.86 5.85 -5.74
CA ALA A 213 8.00 6.62 -5.28
C ALA A 213 9.09 6.56 -6.34
N ASP A 214 9.97 7.55 -6.38
CA ASP A 214 11.15 7.46 -7.23
C ASP A 214 12.27 6.69 -6.53
N ILE A 215 13.14 6.06 -7.31
CA ILE A 215 14.26 5.28 -6.82
C ILE A 215 15.52 5.71 -7.56
N ALA A 216 16.63 5.82 -6.86
CA ALA A 216 17.91 6.13 -7.48
C ALA A 216 18.37 5.03 -8.45
N ASP A 217 19.27 5.36 -9.37
CA ASP A 217 19.82 4.45 -10.39
C ASP A 217 20.54 3.21 -9.81
N ASN A 218 21.03 3.32 -8.57
CA ASN A 218 21.63 2.20 -7.83
C ASN A 218 20.62 1.14 -7.38
N ARG A 219 19.30 1.41 -7.51
CA ARG A 219 18.18 0.52 -7.17
C ARG A 219 18.10 0.10 -5.70
N ILE A 220 18.70 0.87 -4.81
CA ILE A 220 18.53 0.67 -3.37
C ILE A 220 17.11 1.11 -3.01
N HIS A 221 16.40 0.26 -2.28
CA HIS A 221 15.05 0.54 -1.80
C HIS A 221 15.06 1.71 -0.81
N ASN A 222 14.89 2.90 -1.36
CA ASN A 222 14.75 4.14 -0.63
C ASN A 222 13.88 5.10 -1.44
N HIS A 223 12.72 5.42 -0.92
CA HIS A 223 11.73 6.24 -1.62
C HIS A 223 12.18 7.68 -1.74
N LEU A 224 12.36 8.14 -2.97
CA LEU A 224 12.66 9.52 -3.33
C LEU A 224 11.39 10.22 -3.86
N ILE A 225 11.38 11.54 -3.74
CA ILE A 225 10.32 12.35 -4.37
C ILE A 225 10.37 12.13 -5.88
N PRO A 226 9.23 11.90 -6.56
CA PRO A 226 9.14 11.73 -8.01
C PRO A 226 9.88 12.82 -8.77
N GLY A 227 10.74 12.41 -9.72
CA GLY A 227 11.64 13.26 -10.48
C GLY A 227 13.02 13.47 -9.84
N GLN A 228 13.32 12.86 -8.69
CA GLN A 228 14.63 12.90 -8.04
C GLN A 228 15.43 11.58 -8.16
N GLY A 229 14.88 10.58 -8.80
CA GLY A 229 15.51 9.29 -9.05
C GLY A 229 15.70 9.03 -10.54
N ALA A 230 15.54 7.76 -10.93
CA ALA A 230 15.86 7.28 -12.28
C ALA A 230 14.64 6.62 -12.99
N ILE A 231 13.45 6.66 -12.41
CA ILE A 231 12.26 6.04 -13.01
C ILE A 231 11.65 6.98 -14.07
N ASP A 232 11.41 6.45 -15.28
CA ASP A 232 10.72 7.18 -16.36
C ASP A 232 9.19 7.15 -16.12
N PHE A 233 8.69 8.10 -15.32
CA PHE A 233 7.26 8.22 -15.02
C PHE A 233 6.40 8.56 -16.24
N GLN A 234 6.95 9.20 -17.27
CA GLN A 234 6.17 9.45 -18.49
C GLN A 234 5.79 8.13 -19.18
N SER A 235 6.75 7.21 -19.29
CA SER A 235 6.51 5.88 -19.85
C SER A 235 5.60 5.04 -18.94
N VAL A 236 5.77 5.14 -17.63
CA VAL A 236 4.92 4.47 -16.63
C VAL A 236 3.46 4.92 -16.75
N PHE A 237 3.19 6.23 -16.75
CA PHE A 237 1.79 6.73 -16.86
C PHE A 237 1.15 6.42 -18.21
N LYS A 238 1.92 6.41 -19.30
CA LYS A 238 1.43 5.93 -20.61
C LYS A 238 1.03 4.45 -20.55
N ALA A 239 1.79 3.61 -19.85
CA ALA A 239 1.44 2.20 -19.68
C ALA A 239 0.17 2.03 -18.83
N ILE A 240 0.05 2.76 -17.71
CA ILE A 240 -1.12 2.74 -16.85
C ILE A 240 -2.39 3.19 -17.61
N ASP A 241 -2.29 4.23 -18.43
CA ASP A 241 -3.41 4.66 -19.28
C ASP A 241 -3.78 3.62 -20.34
N LYS A 242 -2.76 2.99 -20.98
CA LYS A 242 -2.96 1.97 -22.02
C LYS A 242 -3.65 0.70 -21.53
N ILE A 243 -3.44 0.29 -20.27
CA ILE A 243 -4.20 -0.83 -19.67
C ILE A 243 -5.62 -0.42 -19.25
N GLY A 244 -6.00 0.83 -19.48
CA GLY A 244 -7.35 1.35 -19.16
C GLY A 244 -7.59 1.60 -17.67
N TYR A 245 -6.56 1.64 -16.84
CA TYR A 245 -6.69 1.86 -15.40
C TYR A 245 -7.26 3.25 -15.08
N LYS A 246 -8.30 3.30 -14.24
CA LYS A 246 -9.00 4.54 -13.85
C LYS A 246 -8.97 4.80 -12.34
N GLY A 247 -8.27 3.96 -11.57
CA GLY A 247 -8.15 4.07 -10.13
C GLY A 247 -7.15 5.14 -9.67
N PHE A 248 -6.57 4.91 -8.52
CA PHE A 248 -5.64 5.84 -7.86
C PHE A 248 -4.19 5.41 -8.02
N VAL A 249 -3.32 6.41 -8.18
CA VAL A 249 -1.87 6.26 -8.04
C VAL A 249 -1.47 7.04 -6.79
N THR A 250 -1.07 6.33 -5.75
CA THR A 250 -0.74 6.90 -4.44
C THR A 250 0.76 7.13 -4.31
N VAL A 251 1.15 8.38 -4.10
CA VAL A 251 2.53 8.75 -3.78
C VAL A 251 2.83 8.31 -2.36
N GLU A 252 3.86 7.47 -2.19
CA GLU A 252 4.28 6.93 -0.90
C GLU A 252 5.70 7.36 -0.54
N LEU A 253 5.83 8.29 0.42
CA LEU A 253 7.09 8.94 0.79
C LEU A 253 7.37 8.86 2.29
N TYR A 254 7.31 7.65 2.86
CA TYR A 254 7.52 7.41 4.30
C TYR A 254 8.86 7.92 4.86
N PRO A 255 9.95 8.12 4.09
CA PRO A 255 11.18 8.69 4.65
C PRO A 255 11.09 10.18 4.99
N TYR A 256 10.09 10.91 4.47
CA TYR A 256 10.00 12.38 4.58
C TYR A 256 9.18 12.87 5.78
N GLN A 257 9.20 12.14 6.90
CA GLN A 257 8.39 12.46 8.10
C GLN A 257 8.74 13.81 8.75
N ASP A 258 9.95 14.33 8.51
CA ASP A 258 10.38 15.63 9.03
C ASP A 258 9.80 16.81 8.23
N ASN A 259 9.50 16.60 6.96
CA ASN A 259 8.92 17.62 6.10
C ASN A 259 7.94 17.05 5.05
N PRO A 260 6.86 16.38 5.48
CA PRO A 260 5.96 15.66 4.56
C PRO A 260 5.19 16.63 3.63
N VAL A 261 4.88 17.83 4.08
CA VAL A 261 4.18 18.84 3.27
C VAL A 261 5.06 19.30 2.10
N TYR A 262 6.36 19.48 2.32
CA TYR A 262 7.30 19.79 1.22
C TYR A 262 7.38 18.64 0.21
N ALA A 263 7.54 17.41 0.70
CA ALA A 263 7.61 16.23 -0.15
C ALA A 263 6.32 16.07 -0.99
N ALA A 264 5.17 16.19 -0.36
CA ALA A 264 3.87 16.09 -1.03
C ALA A 264 3.68 17.20 -2.08
N LYS A 265 4.00 18.46 -1.77
CA LYS A 265 3.92 19.57 -2.74
C LYS A 265 4.84 19.40 -3.92
N THR A 266 6.09 18.95 -3.67
CA THR A 266 7.08 18.76 -4.72
C THR A 266 6.69 17.62 -5.65
N ALA A 267 6.24 16.48 -5.08
CA ALA A 267 5.73 15.35 -5.84
C ALA A 267 4.51 15.75 -6.69
N TYR A 268 3.53 16.43 -6.10
CA TYR A 268 2.33 16.89 -6.80
C TYR A 268 2.66 17.80 -7.98
N LYS A 269 3.54 18.79 -7.76
CA LYS A 269 3.96 19.71 -8.82
C LYS A 269 4.60 18.99 -10.00
N TYR A 270 5.44 17.99 -9.76
CA TYR A 270 6.07 17.20 -10.82
C TYR A 270 5.04 16.30 -11.55
N LEU A 271 4.22 15.59 -10.78
CA LEU A 271 3.33 14.57 -11.34
C LEU A 271 2.15 15.14 -12.12
N LYS A 272 1.56 16.25 -11.68
CA LYS A 272 0.39 16.86 -12.36
C LYS A 272 0.65 17.27 -13.80
N ASP A 273 1.93 17.52 -14.16
CA ASP A 273 2.30 17.97 -15.50
C ASP A 273 2.59 16.77 -16.45
N ILE A 274 2.65 15.54 -15.92
CA ILE A 274 2.96 14.32 -16.70
C ILE A 274 1.85 13.27 -16.68
N ILE A 275 0.84 13.44 -15.84
CA ILE A 275 -0.35 12.56 -15.85
C ILE A 275 -1.21 12.90 -17.05
N VAL A 276 -1.57 11.88 -17.84
CA VAL A 276 -2.39 11.99 -19.05
C VAL A 276 -3.88 11.85 -18.71
#